data_a35261548ea8a06065b6c922390f6dc9
#
_entry.id   a35261548ea8a06065b6c922390f6dc9
#
_cell.length_a   1.000
_cell.length_b   1.000
_cell.length_c   1.000
_cell.angle_alpha   90.00
_cell.angle_beta   90.00
_cell.angle_gamma   90.00
#
_symmetry.space_group_name_H-M   'P 1'
#
loop_
_entity.id
_entity.type
_entity.pdbx_description
1 polymer ?
#
loop_
_entity_poly.entity_id
_entity_poly.type
_entity_poly.pdbx_seq_one_letter_code
_entity_poly.pdbx_strand_id
1 'polypeptide(L)'
;MRWIVFFLILAFSLSAQALDAPPDLQFDVVRYEITGSNPLRPEVITQALKPYLGRHYGLDGLSAAVDELERKLKKEGYSFHRVILQPQSLQQGIVKLRVHEFKLGKVNVKGQKYFSEANIRRSLPSLIEDRAPNTRILNQSLAVANDHPDKTMQMLFKEGEKPNTIDIDLNVADKSPHTGYAQLSNTGTEETGDLRLGIGYQYSNLFDKDHITSINYSTSTEQPENVAQWVLSYSFPFYENGDQLSFYYSDSEIETTSSLGSLDFDITGAGTVLGMRYMYSFKKIKGYKQKLFLGLDQKEFDNQIFNGTTVVWGTNKLKSDPLSVEYEISRFQTKYPFLFAISLHQNLTSDEDAYKLEAREPDDGWNLIRYRAQFDIPISSRLLRFRLDGQQASEPLISGEQFGVGGSQSVRGYEERAILGDGGYSLNIEFWNRADASKFRWLVFYDVGHTVYEEDIGTGELTQDPSSFGFGLRWLWGRHVTISADVAQVQEDVGDTESGDSKVHVSMTYQY
;
A
#
# COMPACT_ATOMS: atom_id res chain seq x y z
N MET A 1 -50.60 70.37 -17.32
CA MET A 1 -51.17 70.92 -16.08
C MET A 1 -50.37 70.33 -14.95
N ARG A 2 -49.32 71.02 -14.53
CA ARG A 2 -49.08 71.95 -13.43
C ARG A 2 -49.86 71.62 -12.17
N TRP A 3 -49.16 71.09 -11.13
CA TRP A 3 -49.25 71.56 -9.75
C TRP A 3 -47.92 71.27 -9.04
N ILE A 4 -47.27 72.36 -8.62
CA ILE A 4 -46.09 72.45 -7.79
C ILE A 4 -46.58 72.44 -6.34
N VAL A 5 -46.08 71.55 -5.50
CA VAL A 5 -46.24 71.65 -4.04
C VAL A 5 -44.84 71.84 -3.41
N PHE A 6 -44.68 73.00 -2.87
CA PHE A 6 -43.55 73.42 -2.04
C PHE A 6 -43.65 72.71 -0.67
N PHE A 7 -42.69 71.93 -0.28
CA PHE A 7 -42.53 71.51 1.11
C PHE A 7 -41.36 72.26 1.74
N LEU A 8 -41.67 73.04 2.77
CA LEU A 8 -40.77 73.71 3.67
C LEU A 8 -40.03 72.65 4.51
N ILE A 9 -38.71 72.53 4.37
CA ILE A 9 -37.90 71.70 5.25
C ILE A 9 -37.45 72.61 6.41
N LEU A 10 -38.06 72.37 7.59
CA LEU A 10 -37.56 72.90 8.87
C LEU A 10 -36.29 72.14 9.24
N ALA A 11 -35.14 72.79 9.17
CA ALA A 11 -33.85 72.22 9.67
C ALA A 11 -33.87 72.18 11.20
N PHE A 12 -34.19 71.01 11.75
CA PHE A 12 -33.84 70.71 13.15
C PHE A 12 -32.38 70.27 13.18
N SER A 13 -31.49 71.15 13.63
CA SER A 13 -30.12 70.82 14.02
C SER A 13 -30.20 69.96 15.29
N LEU A 14 -30.28 68.64 15.15
CA LEU A 14 -29.92 67.75 16.25
C LEU A 14 -28.38 67.82 16.42
N SER A 15 -27.94 68.42 17.50
CA SER A 15 -26.60 68.26 18.03
C SER A 15 -26.43 66.75 18.36
N ALA A 16 -25.82 66.02 17.48
CA ALA A 16 -25.31 64.69 17.84
C ALA A 16 -24.24 64.87 18.92
N GLN A 17 -24.60 64.67 20.16
CA GLN A 17 -23.62 64.40 21.19
C GLN A 17 -22.90 63.12 20.75
N ALA A 18 -21.61 63.29 20.40
CA ALA A 18 -20.73 62.15 20.27
C ALA A 18 -20.80 61.36 21.58
N LEU A 19 -21.37 60.17 21.55
CA LEU A 19 -21.15 59.21 22.64
C LEU A 19 -19.63 59.04 22.72
N ASP A 20 -19.06 59.48 23.84
CA ASP A 20 -17.67 59.21 24.16
C ASP A 20 -17.45 57.70 23.96
N ALA A 21 -16.51 57.36 23.08
CA ALA A 21 -16.08 55.98 22.93
C ALA A 21 -15.65 55.47 24.32
N PRO A 22 -16.08 54.26 24.71
CA PRO A 22 -15.69 53.74 26.02
C PRO A 22 -14.18 53.86 26.15
N PRO A 23 -13.66 54.26 27.35
CA PRO A 23 -12.23 54.44 27.54
C PRO A 23 -11.48 53.18 27.04
N ASP A 24 -10.45 53.40 26.22
CA ASP A 24 -9.64 52.30 25.66
C ASP A 24 -9.18 51.45 26.82
N LEU A 25 -9.73 50.23 26.90
CA LEU A 25 -9.36 49.25 27.91
C LEU A 25 -7.89 48.93 27.75
N GLN A 26 -7.05 49.42 28.66
CA GLN A 26 -5.60 49.15 28.68
C GLN A 26 -5.25 48.25 29.83
N PHE A 27 -4.48 47.20 29.54
CA PHE A 27 -3.99 46.27 30.55
C PHE A 27 -2.70 45.58 30.07
N ASP A 28 -1.89 45.13 31.04
CA ASP A 28 -0.67 44.37 30.73
C ASP A 28 -0.93 42.86 30.99
N VAL A 29 -0.57 42.02 30.04
CA VAL A 29 -0.61 40.57 30.21
C VAL A 29 0.79 40.04 30.56
N VAL A 30 0.95 39.58 31.79
CA VAL A 30 2.20 39.01 32.30
C VAL A 30 2.27 37.51 31.98
N ARG A 31 1.15 36.81 32.12
CA ARG A 31 1.08 35.38 31.86
C ARG A 31 -0.34 34.93 31.53
N TYR A 32 -0.42 33.84 30.80
CA TYR A 32 -1.66 33.07 30.59
C TYR A 32 -1.71 31.87 31.54
N GLU A 33 -2.87 31.62 32.13
CA GLU A 33 -3.16 30.46 32.94
C GLU A 33 -4.21 29.64 32.23
N ILE A 34 -3.83 28.38 31.85
CA ILE A 34 -4.70 27.48 31.12
C ILE A 34 -5.37 26.51 32.08
N THR A 35 -6.69 26.49 32.05
CA THR A 35 -7.53 25.62 32.91
C THR A 35 -8.38 24.69 32.04
N GLY A 36 -8.99 23.66 32.64
CA GLY A 36 -9.84 22.70 31.95
C GLY A 36 -9.08 21.55 31.28
N SER A 37 -9.68 20.96 30.27
CA SER A 37 -9.18 19.72 29.60
C SER A 37 -8.17 20.06 28.50
N ASN A 38 -7.00 20.54 28.88
CA ASN A 38 -5.96 20.92 27.93
C ASN A 38 -5.03 19.74 27.60
N PRO A 39 -5.00 19.24 26.34
CA PRO A 39 -4.14 18.13 25.93
C PRO A 39 -2.74 18.56 25.42
N LEU A 40 -2.48 19.89 25.30
CA LEU A 40 -1.19 20.38 24.80
C LEU A 40 -0.12 20.37 25.90
N ARG A 41 1.12 20.12 25.49
CA ARG A 41 2.27 20.23 26.40
C ARG A 41 2.51 21.67 26.80
N PRO A 42 2.99 21.95 28.03
CA PRO A 42 3.22 23.31 28.54
C PRO A 42 4.13 24.16 27.63
N GLU A 43 5.16 23.54 27.02
CA GLU A 43 6.12 24.24 26.15
C GLU A 43 5.44 24.78 24.88
N VAL A 44 4.49 23.99 24.30
CA VAL A 44 3.72 24.37 23.12
C VAL A 44 2.82 25.55 23.42
N ILE A 45 2.18 25.56 24.59
CA ILE A 45 1.32 26.65 25.04
C ILE A 45 2.13 27.93 25.26
N THR A 46 3.23 27.81 26.00
CA THR A 46 4.12 28.93 26.30
C THR A 46 4.65 29.58 25.01
N GLN A 47 5.08 28.74 24.06
CA GLN A 47 5.56 29.24 22.77
C GLN A 47 4.44 29.89 21.94
N ALA A 48 3.22 29.32 21.96
CA ALA A 48 2.08 29.83 21.20
C ALA A 48 1.61 31.20 21.74
N LEU A 49 1.59 31.37 23.06
CA LEU A 49 1.05 32.56 23.72
C LEU A 49 2.11 33.64 23.98
N LYS A 50 3.40 33.34 23.79
CA LYS A 50 4.48 34.31 23.98
C LYS A 50 4.30 35.62 23.18
N PRO A 51 3.84 35.66 21.92
CA PRO A 51 3.61 36.90 21.18
C PRO A 51 2.48 37.77 21.72
N TYR A 52 1.64 37.21 22.59
CA TYR A 52 0.46 37.88 23.16
C TYR A 52 0.67 38.31 24.61
N LEU A 53 1.92 38.34 25.08
CA LEU A 53 2.29 38.96 26.36
C LEU A 53 2.56 40.45 26.19
N GLY A 54 2.43 41.21 27.29
CA GLY A 54 2.69 42.64 27.30
C GLY A 54 1.44 43.50 27.27
N ARG A 55 1.57 44.75 26.79
CA ARG A 55 0.50 45.75 26.81
C ARG A 55 -0.52 45.53 25.69
N HIS A 56 -1.78 45.55 26.08
CA HIS A 56 -2.92 45.44 25.16
C HIS A 56 -3.84 46.66 25.25
N TYR A 57 -4.41 46.99 24.08
CA TYR A 57 -5.43 48.02 23.91
C TYR A 57 -6.70 47.32 23.41
N GLY A 58 -7.73 47.26 24.24
CA GLY A 58 -8.94 46.47 23.95
C GLY A 58 -8.75 44.98 24.09
N LEU A 59 -9.74 44.18 23.65
CA LEU A 59 -9.77 42.72 23.80
C LEU A 59 -9.24 41.96 22.57
N ASP A 60 -8.87 42.65 21.49
CA ASP A 60 -8.48 42.00 20.22
C ASP A 60 -7.24 41.13 20.38
N GLY A 61 -6.27 41.56 21.18
CA GLY A 61 -5.08 40.75 21.48
C GLY A 61 -5.38 39.49 22.27
N LEU A 62 -6.37 39.52 23.16
CA LEU A 62 -6.81 38.30 23.86
C LEU A 62 -7.59 37.35 22.94
N SER A 63 -8.43 37.89 22.05
CA SER A 63 -9.12 37.11 21.03
C SER A 63 -8.12 36.41 20.10
N ALA A 64 -7.07 37.13 19.66
CA ALA A 64 -6.00 36.56 18.86
C ALA A 64 -5.20 35.47 19.60
N ALA A 65 -5.00 35.61 20.90
CA ALA A 65 -4.38 34.59 21.75
C ALA A 65 -5.26 33.30 21.84
N VAL A 66 -6.57 33.47 21.98
CA VAL A 66 -7.56 32.36 21.94
C VAL A 66 -7.49 31.65 20.60
N ASP A 67 -7.57 32.41 19.50
CA ASP A 67 -7.53 31.85 18.14
C ASP A 67 -6.21 31.09 17.88
N GLU A 68 -5.09 31.62 18.34
CA GLU A 68 -3.79 30.96 18.20
C GLU A 68 -3.75 29.62 18.97
N LEU A 69 -4.26 29.62 20.20
CA LEU A 69 -4.31 28.39 21.01
C LEU A 69 -5.26 27.35 20.38
N GLU A 70 -6.43 27.77 19.89
CA GLU A 70 -7.34 26.88 19.12
C GLU A 70 -6.68 26.36 17.85
N ARG A 71 -5.95 27.20 17.12
CA ARG A 71 -5.20 26.81 15.94
C ARG A 71 -4.13 25.74 16.26
N LYS A 72 -3.45 25.87 17.40
CA LYS A 72 -2.49 24.86 17.87
C LYS A 72 -3.19 23.56 18.26
N LEU A 73 -4.29 23.62 19.00
CA LEU A 73 -5.11 22.45 19.33
C LEU A 73 -5.54 21.72 18.05
N LYS A 74 -6.08 22.43 17.08
CA LYS A 74 -6.52 21.88 15.79
C LYS A 74 -5.37 21.26 15.00
N LYS A 75 -4.19 21.92 14.99
CA LYS A 75 -2.98 21.40 14.33
C LYS A 75 -2.51 20.09 14.96
N GLU A 76 -2.66 19.91 16.27
CA GLU A 76 -2.31 18.68 16.98
C GLU A 76 -3.44 17.62 16.94
N GLY A 77 -4.55 17.90 16.23
CA GLY A 77 -5.68 16.99 16.04
C GLY A 77 -6.80 17.14 17.07
N TYR A 78 -6.71 18.11 17.94
CA TYR A 78 -7.73 18.37 18.98
C TYR A 78 -8.79 19.36 18.49
N SER A 79 -9.40 19.06 17.32
CA SER A 79 -10.41 19.91 16.68
C SER A 79 -11.70 20.08 17.46
N PHE A 80 -11.95 19.22 18.43
CA PHE A 80 -13.11 19.22 19.30
C PHE A 80 -12.83 19.84 20.68
N HIS A 81 -11.83 20.72 20.74
CA HIS A 81 -11.56 21.55 21.90
C HIS A 81 -11.80 23.00 21.52
N ARG A 82 -12.38 23.77 22.43
CA ARG A 82 -12.61 25.20 22.31
C ARG A 82 -11.92 25.92 23.46
N VAL A 83 -11.39 27.10 23.15
CA VAL A 83 -10.74 27.96 24.15
C VAL A 83 -11.71 29.09 24.51
N ILE A 84 -12.04 29.21 25.77
CA ILE A 84 -12.99 30.20 26.27
C ILE A 84 -12.24 31.20 27.15
N LEU A 85 -12.33 32.46 26.79
CA LEU A 85 -11.92 33.57 27.66
C LEU A 85 -13.00 33.74 28.75
N GLN A 86 -12.68 33.36 29.97
CA GLN A 86 -13.63 33.48 31.08
C GLN A 86 -13.80 34.95 31.50
N PRO A 87 -15.00 35.36 31.95
CA PRO A 87 -15.16 36.63 32.63
C PRO A 87 -14.21 36.76 33.83
N GLN A 88 -13.35 37.77 33.83
CA GLN A 88 -12.29 37.91 34.82
C GLN A 88 -11.81 39.35 34.95
N SER A 89 -11.18 39.68 36.09
CA SER A 89 -10.47 40.94 36.25
C SER A 89 -9.06 40.81 35.67
N LEU A 90 -8.63 41.82 34.87
CA LEU A 90 -7.32 41.85 34.21
C LEU A 90 -6.28 42.66 35.02
N GLN A 91 -6.62 43.13 36.24
CA GLN A 91 -5.78 44.01 37.04
C GLN A 91 -4.46 43.37 37.51
N GLN A 92 -4.38 42.05 37.56
CA GLN A 92 -3.19 41.31 38.00
C GLN A 92 -2.27 40.84 36.87
N GLY A 93 -2.57 41.20 35.63
CA GLY A 93 -1.82 40.74 34.45
C GLY A 93 -1.90 39.26 34.16
N ILE A 94 -2.79 38.52 34.84
CA ILE A 94 -3.00 37.08 34.62
C ILE A 94 -4.29 36.90 33.82
N VAL A 95 -4.16 36.30 32.62
CA VAL A 95 -5.31 35.95 31.77
C VAL A 95 -5.60 34.45 31.85
N LYS A 96 -6.80 34.11 32.34
CA LYS A 96 -7.26 32.75 32.44
C LYS A 96 -8.01 32.35 31.18
N LEU A 97 -7.50 31.32 30.48
CA LEU A 97 -8.14 30.69 29.34
C LEU A 97 -8.58 29.28 29.74
N ARG A 98 -9.83 28.95 29.48
CA ARG A 98 -10.36 27.60 29.77
C ARG A 98 -10.48 26.81 28.48
N VAL A 99 -9.82 25.66 28.43
CA VAL A 99 -10.01 24.68 27.37
C VAL A 99 -11.19 23.79 27.71
N HIS A 100 -12.20 23.83 26.86
CA HIS A 100 -13.40 23.02 26.95
C HIS A 100 -13.35 21.91 25.89
N GLU A 101 -13.55 20.66 26.29
CA GLU A 101 -13.60 19.51 25.38
C GLU A 101 -15.01 19.11 25.05
N PHE A 102 -15.24 18.72 23.77
CA PHE A 102 -16.45 18.03 23.37
C PHE A 102 -16.12 16.54 23.27
N LYS A 103 -16.82 15.74 24.06
CA LYS A 103 -16.61 14.30 24.15
C LYS A 103 -17.38 13.56 23.09
N LEU A 104 -16.87 12.39 22.69
CA LEU A 104 -17.60 11.49 21.81
C LEU A 104 -18.81 10.93 22.58
N GLY A 105 -20.00 11.17 22.03
CA GLY A 105 -21.25 10.61 22.50
C GLY A 105 -21.51 9.24 21.86
N LYS A 106 -22.53 9.16 20.98
CA LYS A 106 -22.90 7.92 20.31
C LYS A 106 -22.13 7.72 19.00
N VAL A 107 -21.76 6.47 18.74
CA VAL A 107 -21.26 6.02 17.44
C VAL A 107 -22.34 5.15 16.78
N ASN A 108 -22.93 5.65 15.71
CA ASN A 108 -23.98 4.95 14.97
C ASN A 108 -23.39 4.33 13.70
N VAL A 109 -23.34 3.02 13.63
CA VAL A 109 -22.88 2.28 12.45
C VAL A 109 -24.05 2.04 11.52
N LYS A 110 -23.88 2.37 10.21
CA LYS A 110 -24.95 2.29 9.22
C LYS A 110 -24.44 1.76 7.88
N GLY A 111 -25.26 1.00 7.18
CA GLY A 111 -25.01 0.59 5.79
C GLY A 111 -24.31 -0.74 5.64
N GLN A 112 -23.72 -1.31 6.71
CA GLN A 112 -23.10 -2.64 6.67
C GLN A 112 -24.13 -3.74 6.35
N LYS A 113 -23.68 -4.74 5.59
CA LYS A 113 -24.49 -5.89 5.17
C LYS A 113 -23.84 -7.22 5.51
N TYR A 114 -22.52 -7.27 5.38
CA TYR A 114 -21.72 -8.49 5.50
C TYR A 114 -20.82 -8.53 6.73
N PHE A 115 -20.48 -7.36 7.26
CA PHE A 115 -19.63 -7.22 8.45
C PHE A 115 -20.48 -6.83 9.66
N SER A 116 -20.21 -7.42 10.81
CA SER A 116 -20.93 -7.08 12.02
C SER A 116 -20.56 -5.68 12.54
N GLU A 117 -21.43 -5.05 13.33
CA GLU A 117 -21.09 -3.80 14.00
C GLU A 117 -19.87 -3.95 14.92
N ALA A 118 -19.73 -5.12 15.58
CA ALA A 118 -18.59 -5.42 16.43
C ALA A 118 -17.27 -5.47 15.64
N ASN A 119 -17.29 -6.03 14.42
CA ASN A 119 -16.16 -6.00 13.50
C ASN A 119 -15.79 -4.56 13.11
N ILE A 120 -16.78 -3.77 12.70
CA ILE A 120 -16.59 -2.37 12.28
C ILE A 120 -15.98 -1.53 13.41
N ARG A 121 -16.51 -1.66 14.63
CA ARG A 121 -15.99 -0.96 15.81
C ARG A 121 -14.55 -1.38 16.16
N ARG A 122 -14.23 -2.66 16.03
CA ARG A 122 -12.87 -3.19 16.26
C ARG A 122 -11.85 -2.61 15.29
N SER A 123 -12.23 -2.38 14.04
CA SER A 123 -11.34 -1.78 13.05
C SER A 123 -11.05 -0.28 13.29
N LEU A 124 -11.72 0.34 14.27
CA LEU A 124 -11.54 1.74 14.66
C LEU A 124 -11.30 1.88 16.18
N PRO A 125 -10.20 1.34 16.73
CA PRO A 125 -9.93 1.31 18.18
C PRO A 125 -9.80 2.70 18.82
N SER A 126 -9.58 3.74 18.02
CA SER A 126 -9.52 5.14 18.45
C SER A 126 -10.90 5.78 18.71
N LEU A 127 -12.01 5.12 18.33
CA LEU A 127 -13.37 5.57 18.63
C LEU A 127 -13.77 5.15 20.05
N ILE A 128 -13.43 5.98 21.04
CA ILE A 128 -13.72 5.73 22.45
C ILE A 128 -14.77 6.73 22.91
N GLU A 129 -15.97 6.24 23.29
CA GLU A 129 -17.04 7.05 23.84
C GLU A 129 -16.61 7.71 25.18
N ASP A 130 -17.22 8.83 25.53
CA ASP A 130 -16.91 9.67 26.69
C ASP A 130 -15.49 10.28 26.75
N ARG A 131 -14.76 10.25 25.64
CA ARG A 131 -13.47 10.94 25.46
C ARG A 131 -13.52 11.92 24.30
N ALA A 132 -12.78 13.02 24.41
CA ALA A 132 -12.63 13.93 23.27
C ALA A 132 -11.75 13.27 22.19
N PRO A 133 -12.27 13.12 20.96
CA PRO A 133 -11.53 12.42 19.91
C PRO A 133 -10.41 13.29 19.35
N ASN A 134 -9.27 12.66 19.05
CA ASN A 134 -8.21 13.28 18.27
C ASN A 134 -8.43 12.98 16.79
N THR A 135 -8.77 14.00 16.00
CA THR A 135 -9.12 13.85 14.58
C THR A 135 -7.97 13.33 13.72
N ARG A 136 -6.71 13.58 14.12
CA ARG A 136 -5.54 13.05 13.42
C ARG A 136 -5.45 11.53 13.59
N ILE A 137 -5.64 11.05 14.82
CA ILE A 137 -5.65 9.61 15.13
C ILE A 137 -6.85 8.93 14.49
N LEU A 138 -8.05 9.54 14.58
CA LEU A 138 -9.25 9.00 13.91
C LEU A 138 -9.08 8.86 12.40
N ASN A 139 -8.54 9.89 11.74
CA ASN A 139 -8.30 9.84 10.30
C ASN A 139 -7.25 8.78 9.93
N GLN A 140 -6.24 8.57 10.76
CA GLN A 140 -5.26 7.50 10.57
C GLN A 140 -5.91 6.12 10.73
N SER A 141 -6.67 5.89 11.80
CA SER A 141 -7.40 4.63 12.02
C SER A 141 -8.39 4.33 10.90
N LEU A 142 -9.12 5.36 10.43
CA LEU A 142 -10.03 5.22 9.30
C LEU A 142 -9.29 4.86 8.00
N ALA A 143 -8.12 5.44 7.77
CA ALA A 143 -7.32 5.12 6.59
C ALA A 143 -6.80 3.68 6.63
N VAL A 144 -6.41 3.18 7.81
CA VAL A 144 -6.02 1.77 8.01
C VAL A 144 -7.21 0.84 7.80
N ALA A 145 -8.34 1.17 8.40
CA ALA A 145 -9.55 0.36 8.27
C ALA A 145 -10.08 0.31 6.82
N ASN A 146 -9.86 1.38 6.04
CA ASN A 146 -10.22 1.46 4.62
C ASN A 146 -9.17 0.84 3.67
N ASP A 147 -8.06 0.35 4.17
CA ASP A 147 -7.14 -0.50 3.39
C ASP A 147 -7.68 -1.96 3.26
N HIS A 148 -8.78 -2.31 3.98
CA HIS A 148 -9.47 -3.59 3.82
C HIS A 148 -10.11 -3.73 2.44
N PRO A 149 -10.00 -4.89 1.73
CA PRO A 149 -10.45 -5.03 0.34
C PRO A 149 -11.97 -4.94 0.16
N ASP A 150 -12.76 -5.31 1.18
CA ASP A 150 -14.19 -5.54 1.02
C ASP A 150 -15.09 -4.61 1.84
N LYS A 151 -14.51 -3.61 2.50
CA LYS A 151 -15.28 -2.57 3.21
C LYS A 151 -14.61 -1.21 3.14
N THR A 152 -15.43 -0.17 3.06
CA THR A 152 -15.01 1.22 3.18
C THR A 152 -15.93 1.97 4.14
N MET A 153 -15.38 2.91 4.87
CA MET A 153 -16.09 3.65 5.92
C MET A 153 -15.88 5.15 5.77
N GLN A 154 -16.91 5.91 6.08
CA GLN A 154 -16.89 7.37 6.16
C GLN A 154 -17.44 7.82 7.51
N MET A 155 -16.74 8.73 8.18
CA MET A 155 -17.16 9.32 9.46
C MET A 155 -17.79 10.69 9.22
N LEU A 156 -19.02 10.87 9.74
CA LEU A 156 -19.73 12.15 9.76
C LEU A 156 -19.96 12.56 11.21
N PHE A 157 -19.41 13.71 11.57
CA PHE A 157 -19.56 14.30 12.91
C PHE A 157 -20.83 15.13 12.99
N LYS A 158 -21.60 14.95 14.05
CA LYS A 158 -22.83 15.69 14.34
C LYS A 158 -22.81 16.22 15.76
N GLU A 159 -23.62 17.21 16.05
CA GLU A 159 -23.91 17.61 17.43
C GLU A 159 -24.56 16.44 18.18
N GLY A 160 -24.03 16.15 19.38
CA GLY A 160 -24.51 15.05 20.17
C GLY A 160 -25.83 15.35 20.88
N GLU A 161 -26.58 14.32 21.23
CA GLU A 161 -27.84 14.45 21.99
C GLU A 161 -27.64 15.05 23.39
N LYS A 162 -26.48 14.81 23.98
CA LYS A 162 -26.12 15.37 25.28
C LYS A 162 -25.34 16.66 25.12
N PRO A 163 -25.48 17.65 26.03
CA PRO A 163 -24.64 18.86 26.01
C PRO A 163 -23.15 18.52 26.00
N ASN A 164 -22.39 19.26 25.21
CA ASN A 164 -20.94 19.10 25.10
C ASN A 164 -20.48 17.72 24.54
N THR A 165 -21.34 17.05 23.78
CA THR A 165 -20.97 15.81 23.08
C THR A 165 -21.04 15.98 21.58
N ILE A 166 -20.33 15.11 20.87
CA ILE A 166 -20.32 14.97 19.42
C ILE A 166 -20.67 13.52 19.10
N ASP A 167 -21.68 13.30 18.29
CA ASP A 167 -22.03 11.98 17.79
C ASP A 167 -21.36 11.71 16.45
N ILE A 168 -21.08 10.46 16.15
CA ILE A 168 -20.53 10.01 14.87
C ILE A 168 -21.52 9.10 14.18
N ASP A 169 -21.88 9.43 12.96
CA ASP A 169 -22.48 8.49 12.00
C ASP A 169 -21.33 7.87 11.18
N LEU A 170 -21.15 6.57 11.34
CA LEU A 170 -20.17 5.78 10.58
C LEU A 170 -20.90 5.07 9.45
N ASN A 171 -20.80 5.62 8.24
CA ASN A 171 -21.39 5.03 7.05
C ASN A 171 -20.44 4.00 6.47
N VAL A 172 -20.90 2.76 6.38
CA VAL A 172 -20.15 1.61 5.88
C VAL A 172 -20.71 1.20 4.53
N ALA A 173 -19.83 1.02 3.55
CA ALA A 173 -20.13 0.35 2.29
C ALA A 173 -19.27 -0.91 2.24
N ASP A 174 -19.90 -2.06 2.34
CA ASP A 174 -19.26 -3.36 2.31
C ASP A 174 -19.79 -4.24 1.17
N LYS A 175 -18.98 -5.20 0.77
CA LYS A 175 -19.34 -6.26 -0.19
C LYS A 175 -19.09 -7.62 0.45
N SER A 176 -19.52 -8.68 -0.25
CA SER A 176 -19.26 -10.05 0.20
C SER A 176 -17.77 -10.26 0.49
N PRO A 177 -17.40 -10.82 1.64
CA PRO A 177 -16.01 -11.16 1.96
C PRO A 177 -15.49 -12.39 1.21
N HIS A 178 -16.34 -13.02 0.40
CA HIS A 178 -16.00 -14.16 -0.43
C HIS A 178 -15.57 -13.70 -1.81
N THR A 179 -14.39 -14.06 -2.22
CA THR A 179 -13.87 -13.83 -3.58
C THR A 179 -13.36 -15.15 -4.14
N GLY A 180 -13.90 -15.55 -5.27
CA GLY A 180 -13.43 -16.71 -6.02
C GLY A 180 -12.90 -16.29 -7.37
N TYR A 181 -11.88 -16.94 -7.88
CA TYR A 181 -11.41 -16.73 -9.24
C TYR A 181 -11.01 -18.03 -9.93
N ALA A 182 -11.08 -18.02 -11.26
CA ALA A 182 -10.50 -19.03 -12.12
C ALA A 182 -9.71 -18.31 -13.21
N GLN A 183 -8.51 -18.78 -13.50
CA GLN A 183 -7.63 -18.23 -14.52
C GLN A 183 -7.18 -19.32 -15.47
N LEU A 184 -7.18 -19.03 -16.75
CA LEU A 184 -6.56 -19.84 -17.79
C LEU A 184 -5.52 -18.96 -18.49
N SER A 185 -4.29 -19.48 -18.65
CA SER A 185 -3.21 -18.78 -19.34
C SER A 185 -2.31 -19.75 -20.08
N ASN A 186 -1.55 -19.26 -21.05
CA ASN A 186 -0.51 -20.01 -21.73
C ASN A 186 0.89 -19.65 -21.19
N THR A 187 1.02 -19.72 -19.87
CA THR A 187 2.27 -19.44 -19.13
C THR A 187 3.02 -20.73 -18.77
N GLY A 188 2.72 -21.83 -19.43
CA GLY A 188 3.44 -23.08 -19.31
C GLY A 188 4.66 -23.13 -20.24
N THR A 189 5.33 -24.28 -20.20
CA THR A 189 6.46 -24.61 -21.07
C THR A 189 6.13 -25.87 -21.86
N GLU A 190 6.87 -26.15 -22.93
CA GLU A 190 6.71 -27.34 -23.73
C GLU A 190 6.84 -28.62 -22.87
N GLU A 191 7.72 -28.61 -21.86
CA GLU A 191 7.96 -29.76 -20.97
C GLU A 191 6.82 -30.02 -19.98
N THR A 192 6.15 -28.96 -19.51
CA THR A 192 5.12 -29.04 -18.47
C THR A 192 3.70 -28.83 -18.99
N GLY A 193 3.55 -28.67 -20.32
CA GLY A 193 2.33 -28.26 -21.01
C GLY A 193 2.15 -26.75 -21.04
N ASP A 194 1.61 -26.23 -22.14
CA ASP A 194 1.51 -24.79 -22.41
C ASP A 194 0.46 -24.09 -21.53
N LEU A 195 -0.65 -24.77 -21.25
CA LEU A 195 -1.79 -24.14 -20.59
C LEU A 195 -1.78 -24.37 -19.08
N ARG A 196 -1.94 -23.28 -18.33
CA ARG A 196 -2.10 -23.27 -16.88
C ARG A 196 -3.53 -22.91 -16.50
N LEU A 197 -4.11 -23.76 -15.64
CA LEU A 197 -5.39 -23.50 -14.98
C LEU A 197 -5.15 -23.19 -13.51
N GLY A 198 -5.52 -21.98 -13.09
CA GLY A 198 -5.50 -21.56 -11.70
C GLY A 198 -6.92 -21.42 -11.14
N ILE A 199 -7.16 -21.88 -9.93
CA ILE A 199 -8.41 -21.69 -9.19
C ILE A 199 -8.05 -21.20 -7.80
N GLY A 200 -8.72 -20.13 -7.36
CA GLY A 200 -8.47 -19.57 -6.05
C GLY A 200 -9.73 -19.11 -5.32
N TYR A 201 -9.65 -19.12 -4.01
CA TYR A 201 -10.70 -18.65 -3.13
C TYR A 201 -10.10 -17.87 -1.97
N GLN A 202 -10.67 -16.72 -1.68
CA GLN A 202 -10.30 -15.86 -0.54
C GLN A 202 -11.53 -15.58 0.32
N TYR A 203 -11.34 -15.61 1.63
CA TYR A 203 -12.30 -15.15 2.61
C TYR A 203 -11.66 -14.07 3.50
N SER A 204 -12.18 -12.86 3.45
CA SER A 204 -11.54 -11.67 4.04
C SER A 204 -12.09 -11.25 5.41
N ASN A 205 -12.95 -12.07 6.04
CA ASN A 205 -13.54 -11.78 7.35
C ASN A 205 -13.58 -13.00 8.27
N LEU A 206 -12.53 -13.81 8.28
CA LEU A 206 -12.48 -15.00 9.13
C LEU A 206 -12.61 -14.60 10.59
N PHE A 207 -13.46 -15.33 11.33
CA PHE A 207 -13.83 -15.07 12.75
C PHE A 207 -14.49 -13.70 12.99
N ASP A 208 -15.02 -13.05 11.96
CA ASP A 208 -15.52 -11.67 12.02
C ASP A 208 -14.48 -10.67 12.58
N LYS A 209 -13.18 -10.89 12.23
CA LYS A 209 -12.03 -10.12 12.73
C LYS A 209 -11.16 -9.51 11.62
N ASP A 210 -11.66 -9.49 10.37
CA ASP A 210 -10.90 -9.05 9.21
C ASP A 210 -9.62 -9.87 8.93
N HIS A 211 -9.57 -11.09 9.44
CA HIS A 211 -8.52 -12.01 9.07
C HIS A 211 -8.78 -12.51 7.65
N ILE A 212 -7.78 -12.44 6.80
CA ILE A 212 -7.87 -12.85 5.40
C ILE A 212 -7.21 -14.21 5.27
N THR A 213 -7.92 -15.16 4.70
CA THR A 213 -7.37 -16.47 4.33
C THR A 213 -7.61 -16.72 2.86
N SER A 214 -6.65 -17.35 2.18
CA SER A 214 -6.80 -17.77 0.80
C SER A 214 -6.23 -19.17 0.56
N ILE A 215 -6.81 -19.84 -0.41
CA ILE A 215 -6.31 -21.09 -0.96
C ILE A 215 -6.29 -20.96 -2.48
N ASN A 216 -5.20 -21.37 -3.10
CA ASN A 216 -5.03 -21.35 -4.53
C ASN A 216 -4.43 -22.68 -4.99
N TYR A 217 -4.89 -23.12 -6.15
CA TYR A 217 -4.39 -24.30 -6.82
C TYR A 217 -4.11 -23.95 -8.28
N SER A 218 -2.96 -24.33 -8.78
CA SER A 218 -2.57 -24.19 -10.18
C SER A 218 -2.09 -25.52 -10.73
N THR A 219 -2.45 -25.82 -11.98
CA THR A 219 -2.07 -27.06 -12.65
C THR A 219 -1.93 -26.82 -14.16
N SER A 220 -1.29 -27.76 -14.85
CA SER A 220 -1.37 -27.87 -16.32
C SER A 220 -2.66 -28.55 -16.74
N THR A 221 -3.27 -28.08 -17.82
CA THR A 221 -4.44 -28.78 -18.41
C THR A 221 -4.04 -30.00 -19.23
N GLU A 222 -2.78 -30.08 -19.62
CA GLU A 222 -2.21 -31.13 -20.49
C GLU A 222 -1.50 -32.21 -19.69
N GLN A 223 -0.84 -31.83 -18.58
CA GLN A 223 -0.08 -32.74 -17.71
C GLN A 223 -0.41 -32.48 -16.23
N PRO A 224 -1.66 -32.71 -15.80
CA PRO A 224 -2.08 -32.34 -14.44
C PRO A 224 -1.41 -33.19 -13.35
N GLU A 225 -0.91 -34.38 -13.69
CA GLU A 225 -0.16 -35.24 -12.77
C GLU A 225 1.28 -34.78 -12.51
N ASN A 226 1.85 -33.94 -13.41
CA ASN A 226 3.22 -33.46 -13.32
C ASN A 226 3.30 -32.01 -12.87
N VAL A 227 2.16 -31.34 -12.76
CA VAL A 227 2.09 -29.90 -12.44
C VAL A 227 1.00 -29.68 -11.41
N ALA A 228 1.40 -29.56 -10.17
CA ALA A 228 0.50 -29.20 -9.08
C ALA A 228 1.18 -28.13 -8.20
N GLN A 229 0.50 -27.03 -7.98
CA GLN A 229 0.94 -26.02 -7.03
C GLN A 229 -0.20 -25.64 -6.10
N TRP A 230 0.04 -25.73 -4.81
CA TRP A 230 -0.86 -25.27 -3.77
C TRP A 230 -0.27 -24.09 -3.05
N VAL A 231 -1.09 -23.07 -2.80
CA VAL A 231 -0.69 -21.96 -1.95
C VAL A 231 -1.80 -21.63 -0.98
N LEU A 232 -1.46 -21.61 0.30
CA LEU A 232 -2.32 -21.23 1.41
C LEU A 232 -1.79 -19.95 2.02
N SER A 233 -2.64 -19.01 2.36
CA SER A 233 -2.23 -17.83 3.11
C SER A 233 -3.22 -17.47 4.22
N TYR A 234 -2.69 -16.86 5.25
CA TYR A 234 -3.46 -16.30 6.35
C TYR A 234 -2.82 -15.03 6.84
N SER A 235 -3.60 -13.95 6.92
CA SER A 235 -3.12 -12.67 7.43
C SER A 235 -4.13 -12.02 8.36
N PHE A 236 -3.64 -11.24 9.31
CA PHE A 236 -4.48 -10.48 10.20
C PHE A 236 -3.91 -9.10 10.53
N PRO A 237 -4.77 -8.06 10.58
CA PRO A 237 -4.37 -6.69 10.83
C PRO A 237 -4.29 -6.37 12.32
N PHE A 238 -3.39 -5.46 12.68
CA PHE A 238 -3.33 -4.78 13.99
C PHE A 238 -3.81 -3.33 13.80
N TYR A 239 -5.08 -3.08 14.11
CA TYR A 239 -5.71 -1.78 13.84
C TYR A 239 -5.21 -0.61 14.70
N GLU A 240 -4.55 -0.88 15.82
CA GLU A 240 -3.98 0.13 16.73
C GLU A 240 -2.88 0.95 16.04
N ASN A 241 -2.06 0.30 15.24
CA ASN A 241 -0.89 0.89 14.56
C ASN A 241 -0.94 0.74 13.03
N GLY A 242 -1.79 -0.14 12.50
CA GLY A 242 -1.93 -0.40 11.07
C GLY A 242 -0.94 -1.42 10.52
N ASP A 243 -0.34 -2.22 11.39
CA ASP A 243 0.54 -3.31 11.03
C ASP A 243 -0.24 -4.55 10.62
N GLN A 244 0.45 -5.54 10.06
CA GLN A 244 -0.14 -6.82 9.66
C GLN A 244 0.86 -7.95 9.88
N LEU A 245 0.38 -9.11 10.28
CA LEU A 245 1.14 -10.35 10.29
C LEU A 245 0.52 -11.34 9.32
N SER A 246 1.36 -11.98 8.53
CA SER A 246 0.94 -12.94 7.51
C SER A 246 1.75 -14.22 7.62
N PHE A 247 1.10 -15.34 7.34
CA PHE A 247 1.69 -16.66 7.19
C PHE A 247 1.29 -17.22 5.83
N TYR A 248 2.18 -17.96 5.21
CA TYR A 248 1.89 -18.65 3.97
C TYR A 248 2.62 -19.99 3.89
N TYR A 249 2.02 -20.87 3.14
CA TYR A 249 2.57 -22.18 2.79
C TYR A 249 2.37 -22.40 1.30
N SER A 250 3.41 -22.83 0.62
CA SER A 250 3.35 -23.26 -0.77
C SER A 250 3.98 -24.63 -0.90
N ASP A 251 3.39 -25.41 -1.79
CA ASP A 251 3.90 -26.69 -2.25
C ASP A 251 3.79 -26.72 -3.77
N SER A 252 4.89 -26.86 -4.47
CA SER A 252 4.99 -26.76 -5.92
C SER A 252 5.87 -27.86 -6.49
N GLU A 253 5.38 -28.53 -7.52
CA GLU A 253 6.13 -29.54 -8.26
C GLU A 253 6.89 -28.94 -9.45
N ILE A 254 6.74 -27.64 -9.71
CA ILE A 254 7.37 -26.95 -10.83
C ILE A 254 7.97 -25.60 -10.42
N GLU A 255 8.95 -25.14 -11.19
CA GLU A 255 9.41 -23.76 -11.12
C GLU A 255 8.38 -22.81 -11.72
N THR A 256 7.79 -21.99 -10.89
CA THR A 256 6.83 -20.97 -11.33
C THR A 256 6.81 -19.79 -10.36
N THR A 257 6.45 -18.63 -10.87
CA THR A 257 6.23 -17.44 -10.07
C THR A 257 4.75 -17.30 -9.74
N SER A 258 4.39 -17.19 -8.48
CA SER A 258 3.01 -16.98 -8.05
C SER A 258 2.87 -15.69 -7.26
N SER A 259 1.97 -14.82 -7.71
CA SER A 259 1.48 -13.71 -6.89
C SER A 259 0.05 -14.02 -6.42
N LEU A 260 -0.24 -13.81 -5.15
CA LEU A 260 -1.48 -14.25 -4.53
C LEU A 260 -2.22 -13.13 -3.83
N GLY A 261 -3.30 -12.68 -4.45
CA GLY A 261 -4.26 -11.77 -3.83
C GLY A 261 -3.61 -10.49 -3.33
N SER A 262 -3.67 -10.27 -2.01
CA SER A 262 -3.08 -9.09 -1.35
C SER A 262 -1.64 -9.29 -0.87
N LEU A 263 -1.08 -10.49 -1.05
CA LEU A 263 0.29 -10.84 -0.68
C LEU A 263 1.09 -11.12 -1.94
N ASP A 264 2.04 -10.24 -2.23
CA ASP A 264 3.05 -10.48 -3.25
C ASP A 264 4.21 -11.24 -2.59
N PHE A 265 4.44 -12.46 -3.01
CA PHE A 265 5.64 -13.22 -2.72
C PHE A 265 5.99 -14.08 -3.91
N ASP A 266 7.26 -14.11 -4.22
CA ASP A 266 7.78 -14.93 -5.31
C ASP A 266 8.05 -16.33 -4.77
N ILE A 267 7.35 -17.32 -5.33
CA ILE A 267 7.65 -18.75 -5.11
C ILE A 267 8.34 -19.22 -6.37
N THR A 268 9.63 -19.45 -6.25
CA THR A 268 10.48 -19.91 -7.35
C THR A 268 11.03 -21.28 -7.00
N GLY A 269 10.93 -22.23 -7.92
CA GLY A 269 11.44 -23.60 -7.75
C GLY A 269 10.39 -24.63 -7.34
N ALA A 270 10.68 -25.90 -7.66
CA ALA A 270 9.94 -27.04 -7.17
C ALA A 270 10.28 -27.28 -5.69
N GLY A 271 9.27 -27.51 -4.86
CA GLY A 271 9.45 -27.76 -3.44
C GLY A 271 8.46 -27.07 -2.53
N THR A 272 8.78 -26.99 -1.26
CA THR A 272 7.89 -26.39 -0.25
C THR A 272 8.45 -25.11 0.32
N VAL A 273 7.56 -24.17 0.61
CA VAL A 273 7.87 -22.91 1.28
C VAL A 273 6.91 -22.67 2.43
N LEU A 274 7.42 -22.48 3.63
CA LEU A 274 6.67 -21.99 4.78
C LEU A 274 7.22 -20.64 5.18
N GLY A 275 6.38 -19.60 5.15
CA GLY A 275 6.85 -18.25 5.41
C GLY A 275 5.99 -17.48 6.41
N MET A 276 6.64 -16.50 7.04
CA MET A 276 6.02 -15.52 7.92
C MET A 276 6.49 -14.12 7.52
N ARG A 277 5.58 -13.17 7.46
CA ARG A 277 5.90 -11.77 7.12
C ARG A 277 5.17 -10.80 8.05
N TYR A 278 5.94 -9.94 8.72
CA TYR A 278 5.41 -8.83 9.51
C TYR A 278 5.55 -7.53 8.73
N MET A 279 4.45 -6.83 8.52
CA MET A 279 4.40 -5.52 7.87
C MET A 279 4.21 -4.43 8.93
N TYR A 280 5.19 -3.56 9.07
CA TYR A 280 5.10 -2.33 9.83
C TYR A 280 4.65 -1.17 8.93
N SER A 281 3.58 -0.49 9.29
CA SER A 281 3.02 0.63 8.52
C SER A 281 3.43 1.97 9.12
N PHE A 282 4.24 2.74 8.40
CA PHE A 282 4.58 4.09 8.83
C PHE A 282 3.39 5.04 8.69
N LYS A 283 3.35 6.07 9.53
CA LYS A 283 2.34 7.13 9.41
C LYS A 283 2.41 7.79 8.05
N LYS A 284 1.28 7.89 7.36
CA LYS A 284 1.17 8.59 6.07
C LYS A 284 1.63 10.05 6.19
N ILE A 285 2.60 10.44 5.38
CA ILE A 285 3.10 11.81 5.30
C ILE A 285 2.86 12.33 3.88
N LYS A 286 2.07 13.39 3.73
CA LYS A 286 1.78 14.04 2.43
C LYS A 286 1.28 13.07 1.34
N GLY A 287 0.53 12.02 1.73
CA GLY A 287 -0.03 11.03 0.80
C GLY A 287 0.92 9.89 0.41
N TYR A 288 2.16 9.87 0.92
CA TYR A 288 3.05 8.72 0.79
C TYR A 288 2.62 7.61 1.74
N LYS A 289 2.53 6.39 1.22
CA LYS A 289 2.46 5.15 2.00
C LYS A 289 3.88 4.60 2.11
N GLN A 290 4.31 4.25 3.30
CA GLN A 290 5.61 3.66 3.57
C GLN A 290 5.39 2.42 4.43
N LYS A 291 6.04 1.33 4.07
CA LYS A 291 5.94 0.05 4.77
C LYS A 291 7.33 -0.54 4.94
N LEU A 292 7.53 -1.24 6.04
CA LEU A 292 8.70 -2.08 6.28
C LEU A 292 8.20 -3.50 6.51
N PHE A 293 8.73 -4.43 5.74
CA PHE A 293 8.42 -5.85 5.90
C PHE A 293 9.63 -6.56 6.51
N LEU A 294 9.36 -7.43 7.45
CA LEU A 294 10.30 -8.39 7.99
C LEU A 294 9.78 -9.78 7.63
N GLY A 295 10.55 -10.53 6.89
CA GLY A 295 10.19 -11.87 6.41
C GLY A 295 11.14 -12.93 6.94
N LEU A 296 10.61 -14.10 7.21
CA LEU A 296 11.37 -15.31 7.51
C LEU A 296 10.70 -16.44 6.74
N ASP A 297 11.47 -17.08 5.88
CA ASP A 297 11.01 -18.20 5.09
C ASP A 297 11.82 -19.45 5.44
N GLN A 298 11.16 -20.61 5.33
CA GLN A 298 11.78 -21.91 5.33
C GLN A 298 11.44 -22.56 4.01
N LYS A 299 12.43 -22.80 3.18
CA LYS A 299 12.27 -23.36 1.84
C LYS A 299 13.01 -24.71 1.77
N GLU A 300 12.38 -25.65 1.10
CA GLU A 300 12.98 -26.94 0.77
C GLU A 300 12.76 -27.19 -0.73
N PHE A 301 13.84 -27.25 -1.50
CA PHE A 301 13.82 -27.48 -2.94
C PHE A 301 14.18 -28.93 -3.24
N ASP A 302 13.46 -29.55 -4.19
CA ASP A 302 13.73 -30.89 -4.68
C ASP A 302 14.49 -30.78 -6.01
N ASN A 303 15.83 -30.78 -5.95
CA ASN A 303 16.68 -30.69 -7.14
C ASN A 303 17.13 -32.07 -7.60
N GLN A 304 17.32 -32.24 -8.93
CA GLN A 304 17.96 -33.40 -9.48
C GLN A 304 19.46 -33.36 -9.29
N ILE A 305 20.06 -34.49 -8.92
CA ILE A 305 21.54 -34.57 -8.75
C ILE A 305 22.16 -34.87 -10.12
N PHE A 306 23.12 -34.04 -10.53
CA PHE A 306 23.89 -34.24 -11.76
C PHE A 306 25.32 -34.70 -11.45
N ASN A 307 25.83 -35.62 -12.26
CA ASN A 307 27.26 -35.93 -12.31
C ASN A 307 27.76 -35.62 -13.74
N GLY A 308 28.34 -34.45 -13.91
CA GLY A 308 28.57 -33.88 -15.24
C GLY A 308 27.22 -33.61 -15.94
N THR A 309 27.02 -34.11 -17.16
CA THR A 309 25.78 -33.98 -17.91
C THR A 309 24.75 -35.09 -17.66
N THR A 310 25.04 -36.02 -16.76
CA THR A 310 24.21 -37.22 -16.53
C THR A 310 23.46 -37.08 -15.21
N VAL A 311 22.11 -37.15 -15.25
CA VAL A 311 21.27 -37.26 -14.05
C VAL A 311 21.65 -38.51 -13.28
N VAL A 312 22.14 -38.37 -12.07
CA VAL A 312 22.33 -39.46 -11.13
C VAL A 312 21.01 -39.69 -10.41
N TRP A 313 20.60 -40.97 -10.33
CA TRP A 313 19.37 -41.35 -9.66
C TRP A 313 19.38 -40.89 -8.20
N GLY A 314 18.58 -39.88 -7.90
CA GLY A 314 18.37 -39.31 -6.57
C GLY A 314 17.94 -37.85 -6.65
N THR A 315 17.17 -37.40 -5.68
CA THR A 315 16.85 -35.99 -5.48
C THR A 315 17.70 -35.45 -4.34
N ASN A 316 18.32 -34.32 -4.55
CA ASN A 316 18.97 -33.56 -3.49
C ASN A 316 17.96 -32.57 -2.91
N LYS A 317 17.72 -32.62 -1.59
CA LYS A 317 16.88 -31.67 -0.89
C LYS A 317 17.73 -30.52 -0.39
N LEU A 318 17.58 -29.38 -1.05
CA LEU A 318 18.25 -28.15 -0.66
C LEU A 318 17.37 -27.34 0.29
N LYS A 319 17.94 -26.93 1.40
CA LYS A 319 17.27 -26.03 2.35
C LYS A 319 17.80 -24.61 2.23
N SER A 320 16.87 -23.66 2.30
CA SER A 320 17.17 -22.24 2.30
C SER A 320 16.20 -21.56 3.26
N ASP A 321 16.75 -20.89 4.28
CA ASP A 321 15.96 -20.18 5.30
C ASP A 321 16.28 -18.68 5.29
N PRO A 322 15.85 -17.93 4.25
CA PRO A 322 16.20 -16.51 4.14
C PRO A 322 15.45 -15.65 5.15
N LEU A 323 16.21 -14.80 5.85
CA LEU A 323 15.70 -13.61 6.52
C LEU A 323 15.65 -12.46 5.53
N SER A 324 14.54 -11.75 5.48
CA SER A 324 14.36 -10.61 4.58
C SER A 324 13.92 -9.34 5.30
N VAL A 325 14.41 -8.19 4.82
CA VAL A 325 13.97 -6.86 5.22
C VAL A 325 13.68 -6.07 3.96
N GLU A 326 12.41 -5.68 3.76
CA GLU A 326 11.99 -4.89 2.61
C GLU A 326 11.43 -3.54 3.04
N TYR A 327 11.82 -2.47 2.35
CA TYR A 327 11.22 -1.15 2.47
C TYR A 327 10.48 -0.80 1.19
N GLU A 328 9.18 -0.48 1.33
CA GLU A 328 8.32 -0.02 0.25
C GLU A 328 7.89 1.42 0.48
N ILE A 329 7.95 2.24 -0.56
CA ILE A 329 7.33 3.56 -0.61
C ILE A 329 6.46 3.68 -1.86
N SER A 330 5.22 4.13 -1.69
CA SER A 330 4.29 4.29 -2.80
C SER A 330 3.39 5.51 -2.65
N ARG A 331 2.91 6.03 -3.77
CA ARG A 331 1.94 7.11 -3.84
C ARG A 331 1.09 6.98 -5.10
N PHE A 332 -0.13 6.44 -4.95
CA PHE A 332 -1.04 6.21 -6.07
C PHE A 332 -2.02 7.36 -6.31
N GLN A 333 -2.47 8.06 -5.26
CA GLN A 333 -3.39 9.19 -5.37
C GLN A 333 -2.64 10.49 -5.69
N THR A 334 -2.00 10.55 -6.84
CA THR A 334 -1.19 11.69 -7.33
C THR A 334 -1.27 11.77 -8.85
N LYS A 335 -0.82 12.91 -9.42
CA LYS A 335 -0.69 13.06 -10.88
C LYS A 335 0.30 12.04 -11.48
N TYR A 336 1.33 11.67 -10.73
CA TYR A 336 2.36 10.72 -11.12
C TYR A 336 2.43 9.60 -10.10
N PRO A 337 1.61 8.54 -10.26
CA PRO A 337 1.66 7.38 -9.39
C PRO A 337 3.01 6.67 -9.46
N PHE A 338 3.48 6.18 -8.33
CA PHE A 338 4.70 5.38 -8.29
C PHE A 338 4.69 4.39 -7.12
N LEU A 339 5.50 3.35 -7.26
CA LEU A 339 5.92 2.41 -6.24
C LEU A 339 7.41 2.22 -6.36
N PHE A 340 8.10 2.13 -5.24
CA PHE A 340 9.49 1.68 -5.15
C PHE A 340 9.61 0.76 -3.94
N ALA A 341 10.24 -0.39 -4.13
CA ALA A 341 10.58 -1.34 -3.07
C ALA A 341 12.04 -1.77 -3.22
N ILE A 342 12.69 -2.00 -2.09
CA ILE A 342 14.02 -2.59 -2.02
C ILE A 342 14.05 -3.55 -0.85
N SER A 343 14.60 -4.75 -1.07
CA SER A 343 14.74 -5.77 -0.04
C SER A 343 16.16 -6.33 0.02
N LEU A 344 16.56 -6.65 1.22
CA LEU A 344 17.79 -7.36 1.53
C LEU A 344 17.40 -8.75 2.03
N HIS A 345 18.06 -9.77 1.50
CA HIS A 345 17.83 -11.16 1.90
C HIS A 345 19.18 -11.77 2.29
N GLN A 346 19.16 -12.57 3.34
CA GLN A 346 20.31 -13.34 3.79
C GLN A 346 19.86 -14.74 4.15
N ASN A 347 20.48 -15.75 3.57
CA ASN A 347 20.26 -17.12 3.98
C ASN A 347 20.86 -17.39 5.36
N LEU A 348 20.11 -18.06 6.22
CA LEU A 348 20.52 -18.40 7.59
C LEU A 348 20.84 -19.89 7.73
N THR A 349 20.47 -20.71 6.75
CA THR A 349 20.77 -22.15 6.76
C THR A 349 22.23 -22.37 6.44
N SER A 350 22.84 -23.38 7.07
CA SER A 350 24.12 -23.93 6.73
C SER A 350 23.92 -25.39 6.29
N ASP A 351 23.97 -25.64 4.99
CA ASP A 351 23.84 -26.98 4.38
C ASP A 351 24.88 -27.16 3.25
N GLU A 352 26.15 -26.85 3.60
CA GLU A 352 27.26 -26.82 2.66
C GLU A 352 27.41 -28.12 1.86
N ASP A 353 27.17 -29.30 2.50
CA ASP A 353 27.27 -30.59 1.84
C ASP A 353 26.22 -30.77 0.72
N ALA A 354 24.99 -30.31 0.93
CA ALA A 354 23.93 -30.37 -0.08
C ALA A 354 24.17 -29.36 -1.21
N TYR A 355 24.64 -28.16 -0.89
CA TYR A 355 24.95 -27.11 -1.87
C TYR A 355 26.13 -27.50 -2.79
N LYS A 356 27.13 -28.19 -2.29
CA LYS A 356 28.24 -28.74 -3.10
C LYS A 356 27.85 -29.84 -4.08
N LEU A 357 26.66 -30.41 -3.96
CA LEU A 357 26.14 -31.37 -4.94
C LEU A 357 25.51 -30.69 -6.16
N GLU A 358 25.31 -29.38 -6.11
CA GLU A 358 24.85 -28.60 -7.23
C GLU A 358 25.97 -28.36 -8.23
N ALA A 359 25.62 -28.25 -9.51
CA ALA A 359 26.60 -28.15 -10.62
C ALA A 359 27.51 -26.92 -10.53
N ARG A 360 27.08 -25.87 -9.83
CA ARG A 360 27.79 -24.59 -9.68
C ARG A 360 28.37 -24.36 -8.29
N GLU A 361 28.25 -25.33 -7.40
CA GLU A 361 28.69 -25.24 -6.00
C GLU A 361 28.31 -23.90 -5.34
N PRO A 362 27.02 -23.51 -5.33
CA PRO A 362 26.58 -22.24 -4.78
C PRO A 362 26.92 -22.14 -3.29
N ASP A 363 27.13 -20.90 -2.79
CA ASP A 363 27.38 -20.65 -1.37
C ASP A 363 26.07 -20.74 -0.56
N ASP A 364 26.05 -21.48 0.54
CA ASP A 364 24.90 -21.59 1.42
C ASP A 364 24.68 -20.35 2.30
N GLY A 365 25.69 -19.47 2.44
CA GLY A 365 25.63 -18.21 3.17
C GLY A 365 25.27 -16.99 2.31
N TRP A 366 24.67 -17.18 1.15
CA TRP A 366 24.39 -16.13 0.17
C TRP A 366 23.61 -14.94 0.72
N ASN A 367 23.88 -13.77 0.11
CA ASN A 367 23.16 -12.52 0.33
C ASN A 367 22.70 -11.98 -1.02
N LEU A 368 21.51 -11.41 -1.04
CA LEU A 368 21.00 -10.76 -2.25
C LEU A 368 20.18 -9.51 -1.94
N ILE A 369 20.11 -8.63 -2.92
CA ILE A 369 19.28 -7.42 -2.94
C ILE A 369 18.26 -7.59 -4.06
N ARG A 370 16.98 -7.41 -3.77
CA ARG A 370 15.92 -7.27 -4.77
C ARG A 370 15.40 -5.84 -4.77
N TYR A 371 15.06 -5.34 -5.95
CA TYR A 371 14.44 -4.02 -6.09
C TYR A 371 13.33 -4.06 -7.13
N ARG A 372 12.29 -3.27 -6.87
CA ARG A 372 11.15 -3.11 -7.75
C ARG A 372 10.79 -1.64 -7.84
N ALA A 373 10.51 -1.15 -9.04
CA ALA A 373 10.00 0.19 -9.24
C ALA A 373 8.91 0.21 -10.31
N GLN A 374 7.85 0.97 -10.06
CA GLN A 374 6.86 1.32 -11.08
C GLN A 374 6.65 2.82 -11.06
N PHE A 375 6.60 3.40 -12.24
CA PHE A 375 6.36 4.83 -12.42
C PHE A 375 5.39 5.08 -13.58
N ASP A 376 4.30 5.79 -13.31
CA ASP A 376 3.24 6.08 -14.24
C ASP A 376 3.23 7.57 -14.62
N ILE A 377 3.35 7.88 -15.91
CA ILE A 377 3.30 9.24 -16.46
C ILE A 377 2.03 9.41 -17.30
N PRO A 378 0.99 10.06 -16.78
CA PRO A 378 -0.18 10.41 -17.58
C PRO A 378 0.17 11.47 -18.62
N ILE A 379 -0.15 11.19 -19.87
CA ILE A 379 0.02 12.09 -21.03
C ILE A 379 -1.38 12.36 -21.61
N SER A 380 -2.04 13.40 -21.13
CA SER A 380 -3.46 13.65 -21.43
C SER A 380 -4.34 12.47 -20.97
N SER A 381 -5.04 11.82 -21.89
CA SER A 381 -5.85 10.60 -21.62
C SER A 381 -5.06 9.29 -21.75
N ARG A 382 -3.79 9.35 -22.07
CA ARG A 382 -2.90 8.21 -22.28
C ARG A 382 -1.99 8.02 -21.07
N LEU A 383 -1.27 6.88 -21.03
CA LEU A 383 -0.35 6.56 -19.94
C LEU A 383 0.95 5.99 -20.50
N LEU A 384 2.06 6.50 -20.03
CA LEU A 384 3.37 5.87 -20.20
C LEU A 384 3.75 5.27 -18.84
N ARG A 385 4.02 3.96 -18.83
CA ARG A 385 4.38 3.19 -17.62
C ARG A 385 5.78 2.64 -17.78
N PHE A 386 6.54 2.72 -16.72
CA PHE A 386 7.82 2.04 -16.54
C PHE A 386 7.69 1.06 -15.37
N ARG A 387 8.14 -0.16 -15.58
CA ARG A 387 8.28 -1.16 -14.53
C ARG A 387 9.69 -1.71 -14.58
N LEU A 388 10.36 -1.75 -13.46
CA LEU A 388 11.69 -2.28 -13.28
C LEU A 388 11.66 -3.26 -12.11
N ASP A 389 12.10 -4.47 -12.35
CA ASP A 389 12.36 -5.49 -11.34
C ASP A 389 13.80 -5.96 -11.48
N GLY A 390 14.50 -6.25 -10.38
CA GLY A 390 15.86 -6.71 -10.46
C GLY A 390 16.39 -7.30 -9.16
N GLN A 391 17.48 -8.05 -9.32
CA GLN A 391 18.20 -8.74 -8.26
C GLN A 391 19.69 -8.56 -8.46
N GLN A 392 20.40 -8.48 -7.35
CA GLN A 392 21.86 -8.56 -7.31
C GLN A 392 22.26 -9.51 -6.16
N ALA A 393 23.00 -10.52 -6.46
CA ALA A 393 23.61 -11.42 -5.48
C ALA A 393 25.09 -11.12 -5.34
N SER A 394 25.70 -11.56 -4.25
CA SER A 394 27.14 -11.47 -4.01
C SER A 394 27.89 -12.77 -4.33
N GLU A 395 27.13 -13.86 -4.48
CA GLU A 395 27.62 -15.22 -4.64
C GLU A 395 26.73 -15.99 -5.63
N PRO A 396 27.20 -17.10 -6.22
CA PRO A 396 26.37 -18.01 -6.99
C PRO A 396 25.20 -18.51 -6.17
N LEU A 397 24.02 -18.57 -6.79
CA LEU A 397 22.77 -18.94 -6.15
C LEU A 397 22.29 -20.33 -6.63
N ILE A 398 21.56 -21.03 -5.76
CA ILE A 398 20.75 -22.17 -6.17
C ILE A 398 19.64 -21.71 -7.12
N SER A 399 19.16 -22.58 -8.02
CA SER A 399 18.18 -22.26 -9.08
C SER A 399 16.91 -21.61 -8.53
N GLY A 400 16.42 -22.07 -7.38
CA GLY A 400 15.25 -21.51 -6.70
C GLY A 400 15.40 -20.08 -6.15
N GLU A 401 16.62 -19.54 -6.07
CA GLU A 401 16.88 -18.15 -5.65
C GLU A 401 17.40 -17.27 -6.79
N GLN A 402 17.65 -17.86 -7.98
CA GLN A 402 18.10 -17.11 -9.16
C GLN A 402 17.03 -16.16 -9.69
N PHE A 403 17.49 -15.07 -10.27
CA PHE A 403 16.63 -14.11 -10.99
C PHE A 403 16.27 -14.67 -12.36
N GLY A 404 14.98 -14.77 -12.65
CA GLY A 404 14.46 -15.27 -13.92
C GLY A 404 13.92 -14.16 -14.81
N VAL A 405 14.30 -14.16 -16.08
CA VAL A 405 13.82 -13.26 -17.11
C VAL A 405 13.17 -14.06 -18.24
N GLY A 406 12.14 -13.54 -18.84
CA GLY A 406 11.29 -14.18 -19.84
C GLY A 406 9.85 -14.34 -19.34
N GLY A 407 8.91 -14.35 -20.26
CA GLY A 407 7.50 -14.58 -19.99
C GLY A 407 6.64 -13.32 -19.93
N SER A 408 5.38 -13.55 -19.63
CA SER A 408 4.31 -12.53 -19.71
C SER A 408 4.48 -11.36 -18.75
N GLN A 409 5.24 -11.51 -17.68
CA GLN A 409 5.43 -10.51 -16.63
C GLN A 409 6.78 -9.78 -16.67
N SER A 410 7.76 -10.31 -17.42
CA SER A 410 9.10 -9.71 -17.56
C SER A 410 9.40 -9.34 -19.01
N VAL A 411 10.16 -10.12 -19.77
CA VAL A 411 10.44 -9.87 -21.20
C VAL A 411 9.55 -10.80 -22.03
N ARG A 412 8.47 -10.22 -22.57
CA ARG A 412 7.50 -10.96 -23.39
C ARG A 412 8.14 -11.44 -24.71
N GLY A 413 7.67 -12.57 -25.21
CA GLY A 413 8.22 -13.20 -26.41
C GLY A 413 9.06 -14.45 -26.09
N TYR A 414 9.69 -14.47 -24.93
CA TYR A 414 10.37 -15.65 -24.39
C TYR A 414 9.45 -16.50 -23.51
N GLU A 415 9.85 -17.71 -23.18
CA GLU A 415 9.15 -18.54 -22.22
C GLU A 415 9.25 -17.99 -20.80
N GLU A 416 8.37 -18.45 -19.90
CA GLU A 416 8.40 -18.01 -18.50
C GLU A 416 9.72 -18.46 -17.86
N ARG A 417 10.49 -17.50 -17.31
CA ARG A 417 11.79 -17.73 -16.68
C ARG A 417 12.83 -18.47 -17.58
N ALA A 418 12.72 -18.36 -18.89
CA ALA A 418 13.63 -19.03 -19.83
C ALA A 418 15.12 -18.72 -19.58
N ILE A 419 15.39 -17.57 -18.97
CA ILE A 419 16.73 -17.05 -18.75
C ILE A 419 16.90 -16.83 -17.25
N LEU A 420 17.90 -17.49 -16.68
CA LEU A 420 18.23 -17.39 -15.26
C LEU A 420 19.56 -16.69 -15.05
N GLY A 421 19.81 -16.16 -13.86
CA GLY A 421 21.08 -15.59 -13.44
C GLY A 421 21.10 -15.35 -11.94
N ASP A 422 22.27 -15.20 -11.35
CA ASP A 422 22.41 -14.85 -9.93
C ASP A 422 21.96 -13.40 -9.69
N GLY A 423 22.19 -12.55 -10.68
CA GLY A 423 21.70 -11.19 -10.74
C GLY A 423 21.08 -10.83 -12.08
N GLY A 424 20.44 -9.66 -12.14
CA GLY A 424 19.88 -9.14 -13.37
C GLY A 424 18.77 -8.13 -13.12
N TYR A 425 18.14 -7.71 -14.22
CA TYR A 425 16.95 -6.86 -14.19
C TYR A 425 16.04 -7.11 -15.39
N SER A 426 14.77 -6.75 -15.25
CA SER A 426 13.81 -6.58 -16.35
C SER A 426 13.22 -5.18 -16.31
N LEU A 427 13.13 -4.52 -17.46
CA LEU A 427 12.53 -3.21 -17.65
C LEU A 427 11.43 -3.29 -18.71
N ASN A 428 10.21 -2.96 -18.32
CA ASN A 428 9.07 -2.84 -19.24
C ASN A 428 8.73 -1.36 -19.44
N ILE A 429 8.63 -0.94 -20.69
CA ILE A 429 8.19 0.39 -21.10
C ILE A 429 6.89 0.23 -21.88
N GLU A 430 5.79 0.71 -21.33
CA GLU A 430 4.46 0.51 -21.89
C GLU A 430 3.75 1.84 -22.16
N PHE A 431 3.27 2.01 -23.38
CA PHE A 431 2.42 3.13 -23.76
C PHE A 431 0.98 2.65 -23.95
N TRP A 432 0.11 3.09 -23.07
CA TRP A 432 -1.31 2.75 -23.03
C TRP A 432 -2.15 3.81 -23.72
N ASN A 433 -3.12 3.37 -24.52
CA ASN A 433 -4.04 4.28 -25.21
C ASN A 433 -4.92 5.08 -24.25
N ARG A 434 -5.17 4.57 -23.03
CA ARG A 434 -5.99 5.20 -21.99
C ARG A 434 -5.36 5.03 -20.62
N ALA A 435 -5.37 6.11 -19.85
CA ALA A 435 -4.93 6.09 -18.45
C ALA A 435 -6.02 5.60 -17.48
N ASP A 436 -7.29 5.68 -17.88
CA ASP A 436 -8.43 5.23 -17.07
C ASP A 436 -8.64 3.70 -17.15
N ALA A 437 -9.40 3.15 -16.21
CA ALA A 437 -9.79 1.75 -16.16
C ALA A 437 -10.95 1.43 -17.12
N SER A 438 -10.87 1.90 -18.38
CA SER A 438 -11.90 1.60 -19.38
C SER A 438 -11.94 0.10 -19.71
N LYS A 439 -13.12 -0.38 -20.13
CA LYS A 439 -13.36 -1.80 -20.40
C LYS A 439 -12.45 -2.39 -21.46
N PHE A 440 -11.98 -1.57 -22.38
CA PHE A 440 -11.09 -1.99 -23.45
C PHE A 440 -9.92 -1.02 -23.56
N ARG A 441 -8.70 -1.56 -23.50
CA ARG A 441 -7.46 -0.81 -23.63
C ARG A 441 -6.48 -1.59 -24.49
N TRP A 442 -5.69 -0.87 -25.25
CA TRP A 442 -4.52 -1.43 -25.94
C TRP A 442 -3.25 -0.71 -25.47
N LEU A 443 -2.15 -1.37 -25.64
CA LEU A 443 -0.83 -0.86 -25.34
C LEU A 443 0.16 -1.29 -26.42
N VAL A 444 1.24 -0.52 -26.55
CA VAL A 444 2.47 -0.96 -27.19
C VAL A 444 3.55 -0.99 -26.14
N PHE A 445 4.49 -1.91 -26.29
CA PHE A 445 5.52 -2.08 -25.29
C PHE A 445 6.88 -2.37 -25.90
N TYR A 446 7.90 -2.10 -25.13
CA TYR A 446 9.28 -2.51 -25.33
C TYR A 446 9.80 -3.07 -24.00
N ASP A 447 10.26 -4.31 -24.03
CA ASP A 447 10.76 -5.03 -22.86
C ASP A 447 12.25 -5.30 -23.04
N VAL A 448 13.02 -5.13 -21.97
CA VAL A 448 14.47 -5.39 -21.92
C VAL A 448 14.77 -6.16 -20.64
N GLY A 449 15.60 -7.17 -20.76
CA GLY A 449 16.14 -7.93 -19.66
C GLY A 449 17.66 -7.94 -19.67
N HIS A 450 18.23 -8.29 -18.55
CA HIS A 450 19.65 -8.58 -18.37
C HIS A 450 19.78 -9.60 -17.27
N THR A 451 20.57 -10.66 -17.50
CA THR A 451 20.95 -11.60 -16.46
C THR A 451 22.46 -11.76 -16.42
N VAL A 452 22.99 -12.05 -15.26
CA VAL A 452 24.40 -12.27 -15.03
C VAL A 452 24.59 -13.45 -14.09
N TYR A 453 25.53 -14.33 -14.40
CA TYR A 453 26.06 -15.34 -13.50
C TYR A 453 27.35 -14.83 -12.86
N GLU A 454 27.51 -15.01 -11.55
CA GLU A 454 28.71 -14.61 -10.81
C GLU A 454 29.93 -15.51 -11.15
N GLU A 455 29.67 -16.74 -11.61
CA GLU A 455 30.72 -17.67 -12.06
C GLU A 455 30.39 -18.26 -13.44
N ASP A 456 31.44 -18.58 -14.21
CA ASP A 456 31.29 -19.24 -15.52
C ASP A 456 30.68 -20.63 -15.39
N ILE A 457 29.50 -20.82 -15.99
CA ILE A 457 28.78 -22.09 -16.01
C ILE A 457 29.30 -23.07 -17.08
N GLY A 458 30.46 -22.78 -17.68
CA GLY A 458 31.07 -23.61 -18.71
C GLY A 458 30.59 -23.33 -20.13
N THR A 459 29.71 -22.35 -20.34
CA THR A 459 29.26 -21.86 -21.64
C THR A 459 30.14 -20.73 -22.19
N GLY A 460 30.94 -20.10 -21.33
CA GLY A 460 31.73 -18.90 -21.64
C GLY A 460 30.89 -17.61 -21.72
N GLU A 461 29.57 -17.72 -21.55
CA GLU A 461 28.66 -16.56 -21.53
C GLU A 461 28.15 -16.32 -20.12
N LEU A 462 28.65 -15.25 -19.50
CA LEU A 462 28.24 -14.83 -18.16
C LEU A 462 26.99 -13.96 -18.15
N THR A 463 26.61 -13.41 -19.31
CA THR A 463 25.48 -12.46 -19.41
C THR A 463 24.57 -12.79 -20.58
N GLN A 464 23.27 -12.52 -20.42
CA GLN A 464 22.29 -12.59 -21.47
C GLN A 464 21.40 -11.34 -21.43
N ASP A 465 21.09 -10.78 -22.62
CA ASP A 465 20.42 -9.50 -22.80
C ASP A 465 19.15 -9.62 -23.66
N PRO A 466 18.10 -10.34 -23.18
CA PRO A 466 16.87 -10.49 -23.94
C PRO A 466 16.14 -9.17 -24.15
N SER A 467 15.60 -8.96 -25.34
CA SER A 467 14.72 -7.83 -25.59
C SER A 467 13.60 -8.16 -26.57
N SER A 468 12.48 -7.45 -26.45
CA SER A 468 11.32 -7.63 -27.31
C SER A 468 10.49 -6.36 -27.42
N PHE A 469 9.67 -6.29 -28.44
CA PHE A 469 8.62 -5.29 -28.57
C PHE A 469 7.31 -5.92 -28.98
N GLY A 470 6.20 -5.23 -28.73
CA GLY A 470 4.93 -5.80 -29.09
C GLY A 470 3.72 -4.92 -28.86
N PHE A 471 2.58 -5.56 -29.03
CA PHE A 471 1.27 -4.94 -28.88
C PHE A 471 0.42 -5.78 -27.92
N GLY A 472 -0.33 -5.11 -27.04
CA GLY A 472 -1.17 -5.76 -26.06
C GLY A 472 -2.60 -5.25 -26.04
N LEU A 473 -3.52 -6.14 -25.65
CA LEU A 473 -4.94 -5.86 -25.43
C LEU A 473 -5.33 -6.24 -24.00
N ARG A 474 -6.17 -5.41 -23.42
CA ARG A 474 -6.78 -5.66 -22.11
C ARG A 474 -8.26 -5.40 -22.22
N TRP A 475 -9.07 -6.41 -21.96
CA TRP A 475 -10.52 -6.34 -22.11
C TRP A 475 -11.23 -6.85 -20.86
N LEU A 476 -12.02 -5.96 -20.24
CA LEU A 476 -12.96 -6.33 -19.17
C LEU A 476 -14.31 -6.68 -19.82
N TRP A 477 -14.58 -7.97 -19.99
CA TRP A 477 -15.81 -8.49 -20.55
C TRP A 477 -16.85 -8.67 -19.43
N GLY A 478 -17.92 -7.87 -19.49
CA GLY A 478 -18.91 -7.81 -18.41
C GLY A 478 -18.36 -7.13 -17.15
N ARG A 479 -18.50 -7.81 -16.00
CA ARG A 479 -18.03 -7.34 -14.68
C ARG A 479 -16.99 -8.25 -14.05
N HIS A 480 -16.83 -9.44 -14.57
CA HIS A 480 -16.17 -10.56 -13.92
C HIS A 480 -15.03 -11.17 -14.74
N VAL A 481 -15.00 -10.95 -16.07
CA VAL A 481 -13.99 -11.55 -16.93
C VAL A 481 -12.99 -10.52 -17.40
N THR A 482 -11.73 -10.73 -17.09
CA THR A 482 -10.61 -9.95 -17.64
C THR A 482 -9.86 -10.82 -18.64
N ILE A 483 -9.62 -10.29 -19.84
CA ILE A 483 -8.84 -10.93 -20.89
C ILE A 483 -7.63 -10.04 -21.18
N SER A 484 -6.45 -10.66 -21.17
CA SER A 484 -5.19 -10.06 -21.58
C SER A 484 -4.61 -10.85 -22.73
N ALA A 485 -4.13 -10.17 -23.77
CA ALA A 485 -3.44 -10.79 -24.89
C ALA A 485 -2.30 -9.87 -25.32
N ASP A 486 -1.09 -10.40 -25.38
CA ASP A 486 0.10 -9.70 -25.85
C ASP A 486 0.74 -10.49 -26.99
N VAL A 487 1.12 -9.83 -28.06
CA VAL A 487 1.95 -10.38 -29.13
C VAL A 487 3.30 -9.68 -29.04
N ALA A 488 4.35 -10.45 -28.85
CA ALA A 488 5.71 -9.95 -28.73
C ALA A 488 6.59 -10.55 -29.83
N GLN A 489 7.47 -9.73 -30.37
CA GLN A 489 8.55 -10.14 -31.28
C GLN A 489 9.89 -9.96 -30.57
N VAL A 490 10.65 -11.03 -30.54
CA VAL A 490 11.98 -11.13 -29.93
C VAL A 490 13.01 -10.41 -30.82
N GLN A 491 14.00 -9.77 -30.19
CA GLN A 491 15.05 -9.02 -30.90
C GLN A 491 16.43 -9.70 -30.80
N GLU A 492 16.63 -10.52 -29.77
CA GLU A 492 17.92 -11.15 -29.47
C GLU A 492 17.77 -12.66 -29.37
N ASP A 493 18.75 -13.40 -29.84
CA ASP A 493 18.80 -14.87 -29.71
C ASP A 493 19.13 -15.22 -28.28
N VAL A 494 18.30 -16.03 -27.63
CA VAL A 494 18.56 -16.55 -26.28
C VAL A 494 17.99 -17.94 -26.12
N GLY A 495 18.83 -18.90 -25.78
CA GLY A 495 18.46 -20.31 -25.71
C GLY A 495 17.95 -20.82 -27.05
N ASP A 496 16.77 -21.45 -27.06
CA ASP A 496 16.13 -21.96 -28.27
C ASP A 496 15.27 -20.91 -29.01
N THR A 497 15.21 -19.66 -28.49
CA THR A 497 14.43 -18.56 -29.10
C THR A 497 15.33 -17.72 -29.98
N GLU A 498 15.00 -17.62 -31.29
CA GLU A 498 15.76 -16.84 -32.26
C GLU A 498 15.20 -15.43 -32.46
N SER A 499 16.06 -14.49 -32.79
CA SER A 499 15.66 -13.13 -33.14
C SER A 499 14.68 -13.12 -34.33
N GLY A 500 13.58 -12.39 -34.15
CA GLY A 500 12.45 -12.39 -35.08
C GLY A 500 11.31 -13.34 -34.75
N ASP A 501 11.52 -14.25 -33.82
CA ASP A 501 10.45 -15.12 -33.30
C ASP A 501 9.35 -14.29 -32.65
N SER A 502 8.14 -14.83 -32.70
CA SER A 502 6.98 -14.17 -32.14
C SER A 502 6.20 -15.12 -31.23
N LYS A 503 5.89 -14.66 -30.03
CA LYS A 503 5.06 -15.41 -29.05
C LYS A 503 3.83 -14.60 -28.68
N VAL A 504 2.72 -15.31 -28.50
CA VAL A 504 1.46 -14.74 -28.00
C VAL A 504 1.28 -15.16 -26.57
N HIS A 505 1.14 -14.21 -25.65
CA HIS A 505 0.77 -14.45 -24.27
C HIS A 505 -0.70 -14.13 -24.07
N VAL A 506 -1.48 -15.09 -23.58
CA VAL A 506 -2.92 -14.93 -23.35
C VAL A 506 -3.25 -15.32 -21.93
N SER A 507 -4.06 -14.53 -21.27
CA SER A 507 -4.70 -14.91 -20.01
C SER A 507 -6.15 -14.48 -19.95
N MET A 508 -6.99 -15.32 -19.36
CA MET A 508 -8.39 -15.05 -19.07
C MET A 508 -8.64 -15.34 -17.60
N THR A 509 -9.10 -14.35 -16.87
CA THR A 509 -9.43 -14.48 -15.45
C THR A 509 -10.92 -14.18 -15.24
N TYR A 510 -11.63 -15.12 -14.65
CA TYR A 510 -12.98 -14.91 -14.11
C TYR A 510 -12.88 -14.66 -12.61
N GLN A 511 -13.49 -13.59 -12.12
CA GLN A 511 -13.55 -13.25 -10.70
C GLN A 511 -14.99 -12.98 -10.27
N TYR A 512 -15.42 -13.64 -9.20
CA TYR A 512 -16.74 -13.48 -8.60
C TYR A 512 -16.65 -12.77 -7.27
#